data_ba07031b4638399c3cc90a0d7909aa13
#
_entry.id   ba07031b4638399c3cc90a0d7909aa13
#
_cell.length_a   1.000
_cell.length_b   1.000
_cell.length_c   1.000
_cell.angle_alpha   90.00
_cell.angle_beta   90.00
_cell.angle_gamma   90.00
#
_symmetry.space_group_name_H-M   'P 1'
#
loop_
_entity.id
_entity.type
_entity.pdbx_description
1 polymer ?
#
loop_
_entity_poly.entity_id
_entity_poly.type
_entity_poly.pdbx_seq_one_letter_code
_entity_poly.pdbx_strand_id
1 'polypeptide(L)'
;MSSERLERINSAMQRHIEAGTIQGAVTAVARRGKLVHLETHGLMSVQNNRPMQDDSLFIMMSSTKPVLGVAAMMLVEEGLIRPTDPISKWFPEFADMQVAVLADPVDEDISPIRINPLLKVPDHRLVPAAREITVHDILTHTSGLASSGLGSALSTDSIGA
;
A
#
# COMPACT_ATOMS: atom_id res chain seq x y z
N MET A 1 15.10 27.47 3.80
CA MET A 1 14.21 26.86 4.80
C MET A 1 14.70 27.33 6.16
N SER A 2 13.82 27.60 7.11
CA SER A 2 14.24 28.09 8.44
C SER A 2 14.59 26.91 9.33
N SER A 3 15.81 26.86 9.87
CA SER A 3 16.24 25.85 10.85
C SER A 3 15.37 25.90 12.10
N GLU A 4 15.01 27.09 12.59
CA GLU A 4 14.11 27.28 13.71
C GLU A 4 12.73 26.59 13.52
N ARG A 5 12.21 26.60 12.28
CA ARG A 5 10.95 25.89 11.98
C ARG A 5 11.12 24.38 11.93
N LEU A 6 12.29 23.89 11.55
CA LEU A 6 12.60 22.45 11.54
C LEU A 6 12.71 21.91 12.96
N GLU A 7 13.21 22.70 13.93
CA GLU A 7 13.25 22.30 15.34
C GLU A 7 11.87 21.97 15.94
N ARG A 8 10.79 22.47 15.36
CA ARG A 8 9.42 22.11 15.78
C ARG A 8 9.12 20.63 15.58
N ILE A 9 9.82 19.96 14.64
CA ILE A 9 9.69 18.52 14.39
C ILE A 9 10.17 17.79 15.65
N ASN A 10 11.32 18.16 16.19
CA ASN A 10 11.91 17.55 17.38
C ASN A 10 10.95 17.65 18.58
N SER A 11 10.43 18.85 18.81
CA SER A 11 9.44 19.08 19.88
C SER A 11 8.15 18.27 19.70
N ALA A 12 7.70 18.07 18.44
CA ALA A 12 6.53 17.27 18.14
C ALA A 12 6.80 15.78 18.41
N MET A 13 7.92 15.24 17.95
CA MET A 13 8.29 13.84 18.17
C MET A 13 8.45 13.54 19.67
N GLN A 14 9.09 14.45 20.40
CA GLN A 14 9.27 14.29 21.84
C GLN A 14 7.93 14.14 22.57
N ARG A 15 6.93 14.99 22.25
CA ARG A 15 5.57 14.87 22.84
C ARG A 15 4.92 13.53 22.54
N HIS A 16 5.09 12.98 21.32
CA HIS A 16 4.54 11.68 20.97
C HIS A 16 5.21 10.53 21.71
N ILE A 17 6.53 10.63 21.94
CA ILE A 17 7.28 9.64 22.72
C ILE A 17 6.86 9.69 24.19
N GLU A 18 6.78 10.88 24.78
CA GLU A 18 6.35 11.09 26.18
C GLU A 18 4.91 10.61 26.40
N ALA A 19 4.04 10.79 25.41
CA ALA A 19 2.67 10.28 25.44
C ALA A 19 2.58 8.76 25.19
N GLY A 20 3.69 8.08 24.87
CA GLY A 20 3.70 6.65 24.53
C GLY A 20 3.01 6.29 23.22
N THR A 21 2.71 7.27 22.36
CA THR A 21 2.07 7.05 21.06
C THR A 21 3.03 6.36 20.08
N ILE A 22 4.31 6.68 20.15
CA ILE A 22 5.40 6.04 19.40
C ILE A 22 6.56 5.78 20.35
N GLN A 23 7.33 4.74 20.08
CA GLN A 23 8.53 4.43 20.88
C GLN A 23 9.78 5.15 20.36
N GLY A 24 9.83 5.46 19.09
CA GLY A 24 10.92 6.18 18.45
C GLY A 24 10.64 6.44 16.98
N ALA A 25 11.43 7.33 16.39
CA ALA A 25 11.32 7.74 15.00
C ALA A 25 12.65 8.24 14.45
N VAL A 26 12.79 8.18 13.13
CA VAL A 26 13.79 8.97 12.38
C VAL A 26 13.02 9.94 11.51
N THR A 27 13.33 11.22 11.62
CA THR A 27 12.70 12.26 10.81
C THR A 27 13.72 12.85 9.83
N ALA A 28 13.33 12.94 8.56
CA ALA A 28 14.16 13.49 7.50
C ALA A 28 13.37 14.47 6.64
N VAL A 29 14.00 15.59 6.27
CA VAL A 29 13.45 16.54 5.31
C VAL A 29 14.50 16.81 4.25
N ALA A 30 14.14 16.61 2.99
CA ALA A 30 14.96 16.97 1.84
C ALA A 30 14.34 18.13 1.07
N ARG A 31 15.18 19.02 0.55
CA ARG A 31 14.75 20.11 -0.33
C ARG A 31 15.78 20.37 -1.43
N ARG A 32 15.32 20.43 -2.68
CA ARG A 32 16.19 20.64 -3.85
C ARG A 32 17.38 19.67 -3.89
N GLY A 33 17.12 18.38 -3.63
CA GLY A 33 18.14 17.34 -3.62
C GLY A 33 19.11 17.36 -2.42
N LYS A 34 18.89 18.22 -1.41
CA LYS A 34 19.72 18.29 -0.21
C LYS A 34 18.94 17.89 1.02
N LEU A 35 19.53 17.05 1.85
CA LEU A 35 19.02 16.74 3.19
C LEU A 35 19.23 17.97 4.07
N VAL A 36 18.14 18.52 4.62
CA VAL A 36 18.14 19.75 5.41
C VAL A 36 17.73 19.52 6.87
N HIS A 37 17.28 18.31 7.19
CA HIS A 37 16.97 17.84 8.52
C HIS A 37 17.11 16.32 8.53
N LEU A 38 17.78 15.78 9.54
CA LEU A 38 17.85 14.35 9.86
C LEU A 38 18.06 14.24 11.37
N GLU A 39 17.08 13.71 12.07
CA GLU A 39 17.11 13.58 13.52
C GLU A 39 16.52 12.24 13.96
N THR A 40 17.06 11.71 15.04
CA THR A 40 16.61 10.49 15.67
C THR A 40 15.93 10.77 17.00
N HIS A 41 14.85 10.06 17.30
CA HIS A 41 14.05 10.30 18.50
C HIS A 41 13.72 8.97 19.18
N GLY A 42 13.82 8.93 20.51
CA GLY A 42 13.43 7.79 21.32
C GLY A 42 14.24 6.52 21.11
N LEU A 43 13.57 5.38 21.17
CA LEU A 43 14.19 4.06 21.17
C LEU A 43 13.80 3.24 19.93
N MET A 44 14.77 2.52 19.35
CA MET A 44 14.50 1.48 18.35
C MET A 44 14.06 0.16 19.02
N SER A 45 14.44 -0.07 20.26
CA SER A 45 14.03 -1.22 21.07
C SER A 45 13.82 -0.80 22.51
N VAL A 46 12.58 -0.84 22.96
CA VAL A 46 12.22 -0.58 24.35
C VAL A 46 12.77 -1.68 25.28
N GLN A 47 12.68 -2.94 24.84
CA GLN A 47 13.12 -4.10 25.62
C GLN A 47 14.60 -4.06 25.96
N ASN A 48 15.43 -3.59 25.05
CA ASN A 48 16.88 -3.54 25.20
C ASN A 48 17.41 -2.13 25.50
N ASN A 49 16.51 -1.17 25.70
CA ASN A 49 16.84 0.24 25.91
C ASN A 49 17.81 0.80 24.84
N ARG A 50 17.64 0.36 23.57
CA ARG A 50 18.51 0.80 22.48
C ARG A 50 17.96 2.10 21.88
N PRO A 51 18.78 3.16 21.82
CA PRO A 51 18.35 4.41 21.19
C PRO A 51 18.13 4.24 19.68
N MET A 52 17.23 5.05 19.11
CA MET A 52 17.04 5.16 17.67
C MET A 52 18.32 5.71 17.02
N GLN A 53 18.66 5.21 15.85
CA GLN A 53 19.82 5.62 15.07
C GLN A 53 19.39 6.02 13.67
N ASP A 54 20.17 6.86 12.98
CA ASP A 54 19.87 7.32 11.63
C ASP A 54 19.98 6.23 10.57
N ASP A 55 20.72 5.16 10.88
CA ASP A 55 20.85 3.93 10.07
C ASP A 55 19.90 2.80 10.51
N SER A 56 18.95 3.07 11.40
CA SER A 56 17.95 2.08 11.84
C SER A 56 17.11 1.58 10.66
N LEU A 57 16.92 0.27 10.57
CA LEU A 57 16.15 -0.36 9.51
C LEU A 57 14.66 -0.37 9.86
N PHE A 58 13.84 0.02 8.88
CA PHE A 58 12.38 0.03 8.98
C PHE A 58 11.75 -0.87 7.93
N ILE A 59 10.67 -1.55 8.31
CA ILE A 59 9.84 -2.27 7.35
C ILE A 59 9.03 -1.22 6.56
N MET A 60 9.30 -1.13 5.27
CA MET A 60 8.70 -0.12 4.38
C MET A 60 7.21 -0.34 4.13
N MET A 61 6.73 -1.58 4.21
CA MET A 61 5.33 -1.91 3.92
C MET A 61 4.87 -1.29 2.58
N SER A 62 3.72 -0.61 2.58
CA SER A 62 3.18 0.05 1.37
C SER A 62 4.02 1.23 0.86
N SER A 63 4.96 1.75 1.64
CA SER A 63 5.93 2.74 1.14
C SER A 63 6.89 2.19 0.07
N THR A 64 6.91 0.88 -0.14
CA THR A 64 7.58 0.23 -1.26
C THR A 64 6.92 0.52 -2.62
N LYS A 65 5.60 0.80 -2.64
CA LYS A 65 4.85 1.00 -3.89
C LYS A 65 5.37 2.16 -4.77
N PRO A 66 5.70 3.35 -4.23
CA PRO A 66 6.31 4.39 -5.03
C PRO A 66 7.63 3.97 -5.69
N VAL A 67 8.44 3.16 -5.00
CA VAL A 67 9.69 2.64 -5.56
C VAL A 67 9.42 1.71 -6.74
N LEU A 68 8.44 0.80 -6.59
CA LEU A 68 7.99 -0.07 -7.69
C LEU A 68 7.38 0.75 -8.85
N GLY A 69 6.64 1.82 -8.54
CA GLY A 69 6.10 2.72 -9.55
C GLY A 69 7.20 3.38 -10.38
N VAL A 70 8.26 3.87 -9.74
CA VAL A 70 9.43 4.41 -10.45
C VAL A 70 10.08 3.35 -11.33
N ALA A 71 10.32 2.15 -10.81
CA ALA A 71 10.90 1.05 -11.59
C ALA A 71 10.04 0.69 -12.82
N ALA A 72 8.70 0.65 -12.67
CA ALA A 72 7.79 0.44 -13.78
C ALA A 72 7.90 1.55 -14.84
N MET A 73 7.98 2.82 -14.40
CA MET A 73 8.13 3.95 -15.32
C MET A 73 9.46 3.97 -16.05
N MET A 74 10.55 3.46 -15.45
CA MET A 74 11.82 3.26 -16.15
C MET A 74 11.66 2.25 -17.29
N LEU A 75 10.94 1.15 -17.08
CA LEU A 75 10.64 0.18 -18.14
C LEU A 75 9.76 0.79 -19.25
N VAL A 76 8.86 1.71 -18.90
CA VAL A 76 8.05 2.46 -19.89
C VAL A 76 8.95 3.37 -20.72
N GLU A 77 9.89 4.10 -20.11
CA GLU A 77 10.85 4.95 -20.82
C GLU A 77 11.71 4.15 -21.79
N GLU A 78 12.11 2.93 -21.42
CA GLU A 78 12.87 2.01 -22.25
C GLU A 78 12.02 1.33 -23.35
N GLY A 79 10.70 1.55 -23.34
CA GLY A 79 9.78 0.96 -24.32
C GLY A 79 9.55 -0.55 -24.14
N LEU A 80 9.92 -1.11 -22.98
CA LEU A 80 9.76 -2.53 -22.66
C LEU A 80 8.35 -2.89 -22.26
N ILE A 81 7.64 -1.97 -21.63
CA ILE A 81 6.22 -2.08 -21.27
C ILE A 81 5.47 -0.83 -21.67
N ARG A 82 4.14 -0.95 -21.83
CA ARG A 82 3.24 0.18 -22.03
C ARG A 82 2.19 0.19 -20.91
N PRO A 83 1.75 1.35 -20.42
CA PRO A 83 0.66 1.42 -19.44
C PRO A 83 -0.62 0.70 -19.92
N THR A 84 -0.85 0.65 -21.23
CA THR A 84 -2.01 -0.01 -21.85
C THR A 84 -1.82 -1.51 -22.10
N ASP A 85 -0.62 -2.06 -21.89
CA ASP A 85 -0.39 -3.49 -22.06
C ASP A 85 -1.21 -4.28 -21.02
N PRO A 86 -1.90 -5.37 -21.42
CA PRO A 86 -2.55 -6.24 -20.48
C PRO A 86 -1.50 -7.02 -19.66
N ILE A 87 -1.76 -7.20 -18.38
CA ILE A 87 -0.84 -7.95 -17.50
C ILE A 87 -0.78 -9.43 -17.85
N SER A 88 -1.80 -9.97 -18.53
CA SER A 88 -1.83 -11.34 -19.07
C SER A 88 -0.70 -11.64 -20.04
N LYS A 89 -0.11 -10.61 -20.63
CA LYS A 89 1.09 -10.74 -21.50
C LYS A 89 2.27 -11.40 -20.77
N TRP A 90 2.39 -11.19 -19.45
CA TRP A 90 3.46 -11.77 -18.61
C TRP A 90 2.93 -12.79 -17.61
N PHE A 91 1.66 -12.67 -17.24
CA PHE A 91 0.94 -13.51 -16.28
C PHE A 91 -0.33 -14.04 -16.93
N PRO A 92 -0.25 -15.15 -17.71
CA PRO A 92 -1.38 -15.68 -18.49
C PRO A 92 -2.63 -15.99 -17.67
N GLU A 93 -2.47 -16.25 -16.36
CA GLU A 93 -3.57 -16.48 -15.42
C GLU A 93 -4.53 -15.30 -15.29
N PHE A 94 -4.15 -14.11 -15.74
CA PHE A 94 -5.00 -12.92 -15.73
C PHE A 94 -5.79 -12.69 -17.04
N ALA A 95 -5.68 -13.58 -18.03
CA ALA A 95 -6.37 -13.40 -19.31
C ALA A 95 -7.89 -13.52 -19.19
N ASP A 96 -8.37 -14.52 -18.42
CA ASP A 96 -9.79 -14.87 -18.33
C ASP A 96 -10.38 -14.53 -16.95
N MET A 97 -10.11 -13.31 -16.49
CA MET A 97 -10.59 -12.86 -15.19
C MET A 97 -12.11 -12.76 -15.13
N GLN A 98 -12.65 -13.09 -13.96
CA GLN A 98 -14.07 -12.94 -13.66
C GLN A 98 -14.29 -11.91 -12.57
N VAL A 99 -15.42 -11.23 -12.63
CA VAL A 99 -15.87 -10.24 -11.68
C VAL A 99 -17.02 -10.78 -10.87
N ALA A 100 -16.93 -10.71 -9.56
CA ALA A 100 -18.03 -11.04 -8.67
C ALA A 100 -19.04 -9.89 -8.63
N VAL A 101 -20.27 -10.17 -9.05
CA VAL A 101 -21.38 -9.21 -9.03
C VAL A 101 -22.38 -9.70 -7.99
N LEU A 102 -22.76 -8.84 -7.05
CA LEU A 102 -23.77 -9.17 -6.04
C LEU A 102 -25.11 -9.52 -6.70
N ALA A 103 -25.81 -10.52 -6.16
CA ALA A 103 -27.10 -10.96 -6.69
C ALA A 103 -28.18 -9.90 -6.45
N ASP A 104 -28.18 -9.27 -5.28
CA ASP A 104 -29.08 -8.20 -4.91
C ASP A 104 -28.31 -6.88 -4.72
N PRO A 105 -28.92 -5.72 -5.07
CA PRO A 105 -28.35 -4.42 -4.76
C PRO A 105 -28.20 -4.32 -3.24
N VAL A 106 -26.98 -4.09 -2.78
CA VAL A 106 -26.70 -3.86 -1.36
C VAL A 106 -27.19 -2.46 -1.02
N ASP A 107 -27.88 -2.32 0.12
CA ASP A 107 -28.17 -1.00 0.70
C ASP A 107 -26.89 -0.16 0.72
N GLU A 108 -26.99 1.10 0.32
CA GLU A 108 -25.85 2.02 0.11
C GLU A 108 -24.94 2.21 1.32
N ASP A 109 -25.33 1.66 2.48
CA ASP A 109 -24.64 1.82 3.77
C ASP A 109 -23.57 0.73 4.05
N ILE A 110 -23.40 -0.25 3.16
CA ILE A 110 -22.33 -1.24 3.30
C ILE A 110 -21.06 -0.73 2.62
N SER A 111 -20.26 0.02 3.37
CA SER A 111 -18.92 0.38 2.95
C SER A 111 -18.13 -0.89 2.58
N PRO A 112 -17.63 -1.01 1.34
CA PRO A 112 -16.85 -2.18 0.89
C PRO A 112 -15.58 -2.45 1.73
N ILE A 113 -15.22 -1.53 2.62
CA ILE A 113 -14.00 -1.59 3.45
C ILE A 113 -14.19 -2.47 4.70
N ARG A 114 -15.41 -2.89 5.05
CA ARG A 114 -15.70 -3.64 6.29
C ARG A 114 -16.37 -4.99 6.10
N ILE A 115 -16.07 -5.73 5.07
CA ILE A 115 -16.47 -7.14 5.05
C ILE A 115 -15.52 -7.85 6.04
N ASN A 116 -16.06 -8.13 7.23
CA ASN A 116 -15.40 -8.98 8.21
C ASN A 116 -15.19 -10.35 7.55
N PRO A 117 -13.96 -10.87 7.49
CA PRO A 117 -13.69 -12.19 6.89
C PRO A 117 -14.42 -13.36 7.59
N LEU A 118 -15.04 -13.09 8.75
CA LEU A 118 -15.90 -14.05 9.47
C LEU A 118 -17.38 -13.97 9.05
N LEU A 119 -17.77 -13.01 8.21
CA LEU A 119 -19.14 -12.93 7.70
C LEU A 119 -19.28 -13.80 6.45
N LYS A 120 -20.44 -14.46 6.34
CA LYS A 120 -20.80 -15.23 5.15
C LYS A 120 -20.64 -14.35 3.90
N VAL A 121 -19.96 -14.89 2.89
CA VAL A 121 -19.85 -14.24 1.58
C VAL A 121 -21.26 -13.97 1.06
N PRO A 122 -21.60 -12.72 0.67
CA PRO A 122 -22.93 -12.42 0.11
C PRO A 122 -23.20 -13.21 -1.16
N ASP A 123 -24.47 -13.46 -1.44
CA ASP A 123 -24.87 -14.11 -2.69
C ASP A 123 -24.40 -13.27 -3.88
N HIS A 124 -23.64 -13.91 -4.76
CA HIS A 124 -23.02 -13.27 -5.91
C HIS A 124 -22.98 -14.22 -7.10
N ARG A 125 -22.78 -13.66 -8.27
CA ARG A 125 -22.49 -14.41 -9.49
C ARG A 125 -21.18 -13.95 -10.09
N LEU A 126 -20.47 -14.84 -10.75
CA LEU A 126 -19.29 -14.53 -11.51
C LEU A 126 -19.67 -14.19 -12.95
N VAL A 127 -19.17 -13.08 -13.47
CA VAL A 127 -19.33 -12.68 -14.86
C VAL A 127 -17.94 -12.42 -15.46
N PRO A 128 -17.72 -12.69 -16.75
CA PRO A 128 -16.47 -12.34 -17.41
C PRO A 128 -16.14 -10.85 -17.24
N ALA A 129 -14.88 -10.53 -16.99
CA ALA A 129 -14.43 -9.16 -16.96
C ALA A 129 -14.66 -8.52 -18.34
N ALA A 130 -15.10 -7.25 -18.38
CA ALA A 130 -15.37 -6.53 -19.63
C ALA A 130 -14.09 -6.29 -20.46
N ARG A 131 -12.93 -6.32 -19.84
CA ARG A 131 -11.61 -6.21 -20.45
C ARG A 131 -10.56 -6.79 -19.54
N GLU A 132 -9.39 -7.04 -20.08
CA GLU A 132 -8.24 -7.45 -19.28
C GLU A 132 -7.70 -6.30 -18.42
N ILE A 133 -7.05 -6.67 -17.32
CA ILE A 133 -6.36 -5.72 -16.42
C ILE A 133 -5.09 -5.25 -17.12
N THR A 134 -4.87 -3.94 -17.12
CA THR A 134 -3.67 -3.32 -17.71
C THR A 134 -2.62 -2.94 -16.65
N VAL A 135 -1.39 -2.69 -17.10
CA VAL A 135 -0.33 -2.11 -16.24
C VAL A 135 -0.78 -0.82 -15.57
N HIS A 136 -1.52 0.03 -16.30
CA HIS A 136 -2.11 1.26 -15.74
C HIS A 136 -3.06 0.96 -14.57
N ASP A 137 -3.92 -0.04 -14.70
CA ASP A 137 -4.88 -0.39 -13.65
C ASP A 137 -4.18 -0.83 -12.35
N ILE A 138 -3.06 -1.56 -12.48
CA ILE A 138 -2.25 -1.96 -11.32
C ILE A 138 -1.59 -0.73 -10.68
N LEU A 139 -0.96 0.13 -11.47
CA LEU A 139 -0.24 1.31 -10.96
C LEU A 139 -1.17 2.34 -10.31
N THR A 140 -2.42 2.41 -10.74
CA THR A 140 -3.43 3.35 -10.22
C THR A 140 -4.36 2.74 -9.17
N HIS A 141 -4.19 1.46 -8.82
CA HIS A 141 -5.08 0.71 -7.91
C HIS A 141 -6.54 0.63 -8.39
N THR A 142 -6.75 0.55 -9.70
CA THR A 142 -8.08 0.44 -10.32
C THR A 142 -8.34 -0.93 -10.96
N SER A 143 -7.47 -1.89 -10.70
CA SER A 143 -7.54 -3.24 -11.28
C SER A 143 -8.73 -4.09 -10.81
N GLY A 144 -9.36 -3.73 -9.70
CA GLY A 144 -10.37 -4.57 -9.06
C GLY A 144 -9.81 -5.76 -8.25
N LEU A 145 -8.49 -6.00 -8.29
CA LEU A 145 -7.84 -6.99 -7.44
C LEU A 145 -7.87 -6.51 -6.00
N ALA A 146 -8.62 -7.22 -5.15
CA ALA A 146 -8.83 -6.82 -3.77
C ALA A 146 -8.02 -7.70 -2.81
N SER A 147 -7.32 -7.05 -1.88
CA SER A 147 -6.67 -7.70 -0.74
C SER A 147 -7.60 -7.86 0.47
N SER A 148 -8.83 -7.36 0.37
CA SER A 148 -9.86 -7.40 1.42
C SER A 148 -11.27 -7.37 0.79
N GLY A 149 -12.29 -7.66 1.59
CA GLY A 149 -13.67 -7.66 1.12
C GLY A 149 -14.05 -8.93 0.36
N LEU A 150 -15.03 -8.82 -0.55
CA LEU A 150 -15.57 -9.95 -1.31
C LEU A 150 -14.48 -10.67 -2.12
N GLY A 151 -13.59 -9.94 -2.77
CA GLY A 151 -12.50 -10.53 -3.55
C GLY A 151 -11.53 -11.37 -2.71
N SER A 152 -11.21 -10.91 -1.50
CA SER A 152 -10.35 -11.69 -0.57
C SER A 152 -11.05 -12.93 -0.04
N ALA A 153 -12.35 -12.86 0.25
CA ALA A 153 -13.14 -14.00 0.70
C ALA A 153 -13.24 -15.09 -0.38
N LEU A 154 -13.35 -14.70 -1.65
CA LEU A 154 -13.40 -15.64 -2.78
C LEU A 154 -12.04 -16.25 -3.11
N SER A 155 -10.93 -15.52 -2.89
CA SER A 155 -9.58 -16.04 -3.18
C SER A 155 -9.14 -17.13 -2.19
N THR A 156 -9.67 -17.14 -0.97
CA THR A 156 -9.34 -18.17 0.04
C THR A 156 -9.97 -19.53 -0.28
N ASP A 157 -11.11 -19.57 -0.97
CA ASP A 157 -11.75 -20.81 -1.38
C ASP A 157 -11.04 -21.49 -2.56
N SER A 158 -10.28 -20.74 -3.36
CA SER A 158 -9.55 -21.26 -4.52
C SER A 158 -8.16 -21.82 -4.19
N ILE A 159 -7.59 -21.52 -3.00
CA ILE A 159 -6.27 -21.99 -2.57
C ILE A 159 -6.35 -23.31 -1.76
N GLY A 160 -7.55 -23.76 -1.42
CA GLY A 160 -7.81 -24.95 -0.61
C GLY A 160 -8.29 -26.20 -1.39
N ALA A 161 -8.16 -26.22 -2.72
CA ALA A 161 -8.52 -27.36 -3.56
C ALA A 161 -7.28 -28.01 -4.19
#